data_70697d51d2f3f9e0c88d843e6cc55042
#
_entry.id   70697d51d2f3f9e0c88d843e6cc55042
#
_cell.length_a   1.000
_cell.length_b   1.000
_cell.length_c   1.000
_cell.angle_alpha   90.00
_cell.angle_beta   90.00
_cell.angle_gamma   90.00
#
_symmetry.space_group_name_H-M   'P 1'
#
loop_
_entity.id
_entity.type
_entity.pdbx_description
1 polymer ?
#
loop_
_entity_poly.entity_id
_entity_poly.type
_entity_poly.pdbx_seq_one_letter_code
_entity_poly.pdbx_strand_id
1 'polypeptide(L)'
;MTDWVAEAFGAVALVFNFIGYRQNDANHYRALSAIALLSVSIHFFMLDAMAAGIGCLMASVRNVIALKYRNPVILYFFVGLNIAFLLLEWFVLEHGPLIFVAYASSLIFTIGSIVLQDATKIRRWFVLAELLGLAYAVLVGSIFGTLFNISNLTSIFVKMYQANELPKFSRTG
;
A
#
# COMPACT_ATOMS: atom_id res chain seq x y z
N MET A 1 27.37 7.66 -0.77
CA MET A 1 27.19 6.54 -1.75
C MET A 1 25.93 5.70 -1.44
N THR A 2 25.54 5.57 -0.18
CA THR A 2 24.31 4.87 0.25
C THR A 2 23.02 5.56 -0.22
N ASP A 3 22.98 6.89 -0.28
CA ASP A 3 21.76 7.66 -0.60
C ASP A 3 21.26 7.38 -2.03
N TRP A 4 22.15 7.33 -3.02
CA TRP A 4 21.77 7.04 -4.42
C TRP A 4 21.21 5.62 -4.61
N VAL A 5 21.72 4.66 -3.85
CA VAL A 5 21.21 3.29 -3.89
C VAL A 5 19.83 3.23 -3.23
N ALA A 6 19.63 3.91 -2.11
CA ALA A 6 18.33 4.01 -1.47
C ALA A 6 17.28 4.66 -2.40
N GLU A 7 17.65 5.77 -3.05
CA GLU A 7 16.77 6.43 -4.03
C GLU A 7 16.46 5.55 -5.24
N ALA A 8 17.42 4.74 -5.71
CA ALA A 8 17.18 3.80 -6.79
C ALA A 8 16.13 2.75 -6.40
N PHE A 9 16.17 2.21 -5.18
CA PHE A 9 15.12 1.31 -4.68
C PHE A 9 13.76 2.00 -4.56
N GLY A 10 13.73 3.26 -4.13
CA GLY A 10 12.52 4.08 -4.12
C GLY A 10 11.92 4.25 -5.52
N ALA A 11 12.76 4.57 -6.52
CA ALA A 11 12.33 4.69 -7.91
C ALA A 11 11.80 3.37 -8.49
N VAL A 12 12.49 2.26 -8.23
CA VAL A 12 12.03 0.92 -8.61
C VAL A 12 10.65 0.64 -8.02
N ALA A 13 10.45 0.96 -6.76
CA ALA A 13 9.17 0.78 -6.08
C ALA A 13 8.04 1.57 -6.75
N LEU A 14 8.28 2.85 -7.09
CA LEU A 14 7.32 3.69 -7.79
C LEU A 14 6.92 3.08 -9.14
N VAL A 15 7.89 2.65 -9.94
CA VAL A 15 7.63 2.05 -11.27
C VAL A 15 6.82 0.76 -11.14
N PHE A 16 7.24 -0.17 -10.27
CA PHE A 16 6.54 -1.45 -10.11
C PHE A 16 5.13 -1.27 -9.57
N ASN A 17 4.91 -0.35 -8.63
CA ASN A 17 3.58 -0.12 -8.08
C ASN A 17 2.66 0.58 -9.08
N PHE A 18 3.20 1.55 -9.85
CA PHE A 18 2.47 2.19 -10.94
C PHE A 18 2.01 1.18 -11.99
N ILE A 19 2.88 0.27 -12.42
CA ILE A 19 2.54 -0.80 -13.36
C ILE A 19 1.57 -1.79 -12.71
N GLY A 20 1.74 -2.09 -11.43
CA GLY A 20 0.88 -3.00 -10.66
C GLY A 20 -0.58 -2.59 -10.70
N TYR A 21 -0.91 -1.34 -10.41
CA TYR A 21 -2.29 -0.85 -10.44
C TYR A 21 -2.93 -0.85 -11.84
N ARG A 22 -2.13 -0.96 -12.89
CA ARG A 22 -2.62 -1.06 -14.28
C ARG A 22 -2.96 -2.49 -14.72
N GLN A 23 -2.64 -3.50 -13.90
CA GLN A 23 -2.93 -4.88 -14.23
C GLN A 23 -4.42 -5.17 -14.21
N ASN A 24 -4.86 -6.05 -15.13
CA ASN A 24 -6.23 -6.56 -15.18
C ASN A 24 -6.42 -7.78 -14.28
N ASP A 25 -5.34 -8.52 -14.04
CA ASP A 25 -5.31 -9.69 -13.17
C ASP A 25 -4.85 -9.33 -11.76
N ALA A 26 -5.60 -9.79 -10.75
CA ALA A 26 -5.33 -9.47 -9.37
C ALA A 26 -4.05 -10.13 -8.84
N ASN A 27 -3.63 -11.28 -9.38
CA ASN A 27 -2.38 -11.92 -8.98
C ASN A 27 -1.17 -11.21 -9.59
N HIS A 28 -1.26 -10.75 -10.84
CA HIS A 28 -0.22 -9.89 -11.42
C HIS A 28 -0.08 -8.59 -10.64
N TYR A 29 -1.20 -7.96 -10.23
CA TYR A 29 -1.17 -6.82 -9.33
C TYR A 29 -0.40 -7.16 -8.03
N ARG A 30 -0.76 -8.27 -7.34
CA ARG A 30 -0.11 -8.66 -6.07
C ARG A 30 1.38 -8.93 -6.22
N ALA A 31 1.77 -9.62 -7.30
CA ALA A 31 3.19 -9.92 -7.57
C ALA A 31 4.01 -8.65 -7.77
N LEU A 32 3.54 -7.73 -8.61
CA LEU A 32 4.21 -6.45 -8.85
C LEU A 32 4.23 -5.57 -7.61
N SER A 33 3.12 -5.52 -6.87
CA SER A 33 3.04 -4.80 -5.60
C SER A 33 3.95 -5.40 -4.53
N ALA A 34 4.14 -6.72 -4.50
CA ALA A 34 5.09 -7.35 -3.58
C ALA A 34 6.53 -6.93 -3.88
N ILE A 35 6.92 -6.88 -5.15
CA ILE A 35 8.25 -6.40 -5.57
C ILE A 35 8.40 -4.91 -5.21
N ALA A 36 7.40 -4.09 -5.49
CA ALA A 36 7.40 -2.68 -5.13
C ALA A 36 7.60 -2.46 -3.62
N LEU A 37 6.81 -3.17 -2.81
CA LEU A 37 6.87 -3.07 -1.34
C LEU A 37 8.19 -3.60 -0.76
N LEU A 38 8.77 -4.64 -1.35
CA LEU A 38 10.12 -5.10 -0.98
C LEU A 38 11.17 -4.02 -1.28
N SER A 39 11.08 -3.38 -2.44
CA SER A 39 11.99 -2.29 -2.82
C SER A 39 11.85 -1.09 -1.88
N VAL A 40 10.61 -0.68 -1.54
CA VAL A 40 10.37 0.37 -0.53
C VAL A 40 10.92 -0.03 0.84
N SER A 41 10.77 -1.28 1.23
CA SER A 41 11.32 -1.78 2.50
C SER A 41 12.84 -1.61 2.56
N ILE A 42 13.54 -2.01 1.49
CA ILE A 42 15.00 -1.84 1.39
C ILE A 42 15.37 -0.35 1.43
N HIS A 43 14.65 0.49 0.68
CA HIS A 43 14.83 1.95 0.71
C HIS A 43 14.75 2.49 2.15
N PHE A 44 13.70 2.14 2.90
CA PHE A 44 13.55 2.59 4.28
C PHE A 44 14.60 2.04 5.24
N PHE A 45 15.03 0.78 5.08
CA PHE A 45 16.11 0.23 5.90
C PHE A 45 17.44 0.95 5.65
N MET A 46 17.71 1.36 4.40
CA MET A 46 18.91 2.14 4.06
C MET A 46 18.88 3.56 4.60
N LEU A 47 17.69 4.10 4.92
CA LEU A 47 17.47 5.42 5.55
C LEU A 47 17.28 5.34 7.07
N ASP A 48 17.59 4.20 7.70
CA ASP A 48 17.39 3.93 9.13
C ASP A 48 15.94 4.08 9.62
N ALA A 49 14.97 4.09 8.69
CA ALA A 49 13.55 4.16 8.98
C ALA A 49 12.96 2.75 9.23
N MET A 50 13.43 2.09 10.29
CA MET A 50 13.17 0.68 10.59
C MET A 50 11.68 0.32 10.63
N ALA A 51 10.84 1.10 11.31
CA ALA A 51 9.40 0.82 11.43
C ALA A 51 8.70 0.80 10.07
N ALA A 52 8.99 1.80 9.21
CA ALA A 52 8.46 1.85 7.85
C ALA A 52 8.97 0.69 7.00
N GLY A 53 10.28 0.35 7.12
CA GLY A 53 10.89 -0.79 6.44
C GLY A 53 10.22 -2.12 6.81
N ILE A 54 9.99 -2.38 8.09
CA ILE A 54 9.30 -3.59 8.58
C ILE A 54 7.86 -3.62 8.06
N GLY A 55 7.12 -2.50 8.13
CA GLY A 55 5.74 -2.42 7.64
C GLY A 55 5.64 -2.77 6.15
N CYS A 56 6.54 -2.24 5.32
CA CYS A 56 6.58 -2.54 3.89
C CYS A 56 6.99 -4.00 3.61
N LEU A 57 7.95 -4.55 4.37
CA LEU A 57 8.33 -5.96 4.26
C LEU A 57 7.15 -6.89 4.58
N MET A 58 6.44 -6.62 5.66
CA MET A 58 5.24 -7.37 6.05
C MET A 58 4.16 -7.31 4.96
N ALA A 59 3.94 -6.15 4.37
CA ALA A 59 2.98 -5.98 3.28
C ALA A 59 3.43 -6.72 2.00
N SER A 60 4.72 -6.77 1.70
CA SER A 60 5.29 -7.57 0.61
C SER A 60 5.03 -9.06 0.84
N VAL A 61 5.41 -9.58 2.01
CA VAL A 61 5.19 -10.99 2.40
C VAL A 61 3.69 -11.34 2.32
N ARG A 62 2.81 -10.48 2.83
CA ARG A 62 1.36 -10.65 2.71
C ARG A 62 0.92 -10.81 1.26
N ASN A 63 1.39 -9.95 0.37
CA ASN A 63 1.01 -10.00 -1.04
C ASN A 63 1.51 -11.28 -1.73
N VAL A 64 2.73 -11.74 -1.41
CA VAL A 64 3.25 -13.03 -1.90
C VAL A 64 2.39 -14.19 -1.41
N ILE A 65 2.06 -14.23 -0.12
CA ILE A 65 1.19 -15.29 0.45
C ILE A 65 -0.19 -15.25 -0.21
N ALA A 66 -0.75 -14.05 -0.42
CA ALA A 66 -2.07 -13.86 -1.03
C ALA A 66 -2.12 -14.22 -2.53
N LEU A 67 -0.99 -14.49 -3.20
CA LEU A 67 -1.00 -15.09 -4.55
C LEU A 67 -1.65 -16.47 -4.54
N LYS A 68 -1.41 -17.25 -3.50
CA LYS A 68 -1.84 -18.64 -3.42
C LYS A 68 -2.86 -18.88 -2.28
N TYR A 69 -2.65 -18.29 -1.13
CA TYR A 69 -3.41 -18.54 0.08
C TYR A 69 -4.21 -17.30 0.48
N ARG A 70 -5.54 -17.39 0.34
CA ARG A 70 -6.51 -16.32 0.61
C ARG A 70 -7.65 -16.85 1.47
N ASN A 71 -7.29 -17.39 2.62
CA ASN A 71 -8.24 -17.95 3.56
C ASN A 71 -8.41 -17.04 4.80
N PRO A 72 -9.47 -17.23 5.60
CA PRO A 72 -9.70 -16.41 6.79
C PRO A 72 -8.56 -16.45 7.81
N VAL A 73 -7.81 -17.54 7.92
CA VAL A 73 -6.69 -17.66 8.86
C VAL A 73 -5.58 -16.66 8.50
N ILE A 74 -5.23 -16.57 7.22
CA ILE A 74 -4.25 -15.60 6.72
C ILE A 74 -4.73 -14.17 6.94
N LEU A 75 -6.03 -13.91 6.68
CA LEU A 75 -6.62 -12.61 6.94
C LEU A 75 -6.51 -12.23 8.42
N TYR A 76 -6.96 -13.09 9.33
CA TYR A 76 -6.90 -12.81 10.77
C TYR A 76 -5.47 -12.66 11.28
N PHE A 77 -4.52 -13.43 10.74
CA PHE A 77 -3.11 -13.30 11.09
C PHE A 77 -2.58 -11.89 10.74
N PHE A 78 -2.77 -11.42 9.50
CA PHE A 78 -2.26 -10.10 9.10
C PHE A 78 -3.04 -8.93 9.69
N VAL A 79 -4.35 -9.07 9.94
CA VAL A 79 -5.14 -8.08 10.68
C VAL A 79 -4.66 -8.01 12.12
N GLY A 80 -4.48 -9.16 12.79
CA GLY A 80 -3.95 -9.22 14.14
C GLY A 80 -2.57 -8.60 14.27
N LEU A 81 -1.70 -8.83 13.27
CA LEU A 81 -0.37 -8.25 13.22
C LEU A 81 -0.42 -6.71 13.06
N ASN A 82 -1.30 -6.18 12.19
CA ASN A 82 -1.51 -4.74 12.08
C ASN A 82 -1.97 -4.13 13.41
N ILE A 83 -2.91 -4.79 14.11
CA ILE A 83 -3.40 -4.33 15.41
C ILE A 83 -2.28 -4.41 16.46
N ALA A 84 -1.48 -5.48 16.47
CA ALA A 84 -0.37 -5.63 17.39
C ALA A 84 0.68 -4.52 17.23
N PHE A 85 1.04 -4.18 15.99
CA PHE A 85 1.96 -3.08 15.72
C PHE A 85 1.35 -1.72 16.09
N LEU A 86 0.05 -1.48 15.81
CA LEU A 86 -0.65 -0.27 16.24
C LEU A 86 -0.56 -0.12 17.78
N LEU A 87 -0.86 -1.19 18.52
CA LEU A 87 -0.81 -1.16 19.99
C LEU A 87 0.62 -0.95 20.51
N LEU A 88 1.61 -1.57 19.86
CA LEU A 88 3.02 -1.35 20.21
C LEU A 88 3.42 0.10 19.97
N GLU A 89 3.09 0.67 18.82
CA GLU A 89 3.42 2.07 18.52
C GLU A 89 2.68 3.06 19.43
N TRP A 90 1.44 2.75 19.79
CA TRP A 90 0.64 3.61 20.65
C TRP A 90 1.06 3.56 22.11
N PHE A 91 1.26 2.35 22.67
CA PHE A 91 1.51 2.17 24.10
C PHE A 91 2.99 2.07 24.48
N VAL A 92 3.86 1.63 23.58
CA VAL A 92 5.29 1.41 23.90
C VAL A 92 6.16 2.49 23.29
N LEU A 93 5.89 2.91 22.05
CA LEU A 93 6.67 3.95 21.36
C LEU A 93 6.05 5.35 21.53
N GLU A 94 4.87 5.45 22.13
CA GLU A 94 4.16 6.70 22.43
C GLU A 94 4.00 7.62 21.20
N HIS A 95 3.82 7.03 20.02
CA HIS A 95 3.60 7.78 18.78
C HIS A 95 2.28 8.55 18.82
N GLY A 96 2.24 9.70 18.15
CA GLY A 96 1.07 10.58 18.11
C GLY A 96 -0.13 9.97 17.38
N PRO A 97 -1.34 10.57 17.49
CA PRO A 97 -2.59 9.99 17.00
C PRO A 97 -2.66 9.81 15.48
N LEU A 98 -1.73 10.40 14.71
CA LEU A 98 -1.67 10.20 13.25
C LEU A 98 -1.43 8.74 12.83
N ILE A 99 -0.88 7.91 13.72
CA ILE A 99 -0.68 6.48 13.45
C ILE A 99 -2.01 5.77 13.15
N PHE A 100 -3.13 6.20 13.73
CA PHE A 100 -4.44 5.60 13.45
C PHE A 100 -4.83 5.75 11.96
N VAL A 101 -4.46 6.86 11.32
CA VAL A 101 -4.67 7.06 9.88
C VAL A 101 -3.82 6.08 9.06
N ALA A 102 -2.54 5.92 9.43
CA ALA A 102 -1.63 4.99 8.78
C ALA A 102 -2.12 3.53 8.90
N TYR A 103 -2.52 3.12 10.10
CA TYR A 103 -3.02 1.75 10.34
C TYR A 103 -4.40 1.51 9.72
N ALA A 104 -5.28 2.52 9.63
CA ALA A 104 -6.51 2.41 8.87
C ALA A 104 -6.23 2.13 7.38
N SER A 105 -5.29 2.88 6.77
CA SER A 105 -4.81 2.61 5.42
C SER A 105 -4.26 1.19 5.28
N SER A 106 -3.37 0.78 6.17
CA SER A 106 -2.75 -0.55 6.17
C SER A 106 -3.76 -1.69 6.30
N LEU A 107 -4.79 -1.52 7.14
CA LEU A 107 -5.88 -2.49 7.29
C LEU A 107 -6.72 -2.61 6.01
N ILE A 108 -7.03 -1.49 5.36
CA ILE A 108 -7.75 -1.49 4.08
C ILE A 108 -6.94 -2.24 3.01
N PHE A 109 -5.64 -1.98 2.90
CA PHE A 109 -4.74 -2.73 2.01
C PHE A 109 -4.70 -4.21 2.38
N THR A 110 -4.63 -4.55 3.66
CA THR A 110 -4.57 -5.93 4.15
C THR A 110 -5.82 -6.71 3.78
N ILE A 111 -6.98 -6.18 4.12
CA ILE A 111 -8.27 -6.81 3.81
C ILE A 111 -8.44 -6.93 2.28
N GLY A 112 -8.23 -5.84 1.55
CA GLY A 112 -8.41 -5.83 0.11
C GLY A 112 -7.47 -6.78 -0.64
N SER A 113 -6.19 -6.88 -0.24
CA SER A 113 -5.22 -7.79 -0.87
C SER A 113 -5.57 -9.26 -0.70
N ILE A 114 -6.18 -9.64 0.43
CA ILE A 114 -6.49 -11.05 0.74
C ILE A 114 -7.89 -11.42 0.24
N VAL A 115 -8.88 -10.56 0.47
CA VAL A 115 -10.30 -10.87 0.22
C VAL A 115 -10.67 -10.65 -1.24
N LEU A 116 -10.20 -9.57 -1.86
CA LEU A 116 -10.62 -9.21 -3.22
C LEU A 116 -9.82 -10.00 -4.26
N GLN A 117 -10.53 -10.57 -5.23
CA GLN A 117 -9.95 -11.37 -6.32
C GLN A 117 -10.04 -10.68 -7.68
N ASP A 118 -10.79 -9.60 -7.75
CA ASP A 118 -11.00 -8.82 -8.96
C ASP A 118 -10.17 -7.54 -8.92
N ALA A 119 -9.37 -7.30 -9.96
CA ALA A 119 -8.45 -6.15 -10.02
C ALA A 119 -9.19 -4.80 -9.99
N THR A 120 -10.42 -4.72 -10.56
CA THR A 120 -11.25 -3.51 -10.52
C THR A 120 -11.71 -3.21 -9.11
N LYS A 121 -12.16 -4.25 -8.37
CA LYS A 121 -12.57 -4.10 -6.98
C LYS A 121 -11.37 -3.70 -6.10
N ILE A 122 -10.20 -4.29 -6.33
CA ILE A 122 -8.95 -3.92 -5.65
C ILE A 122 -8.65 -2.44 -5.88
N ARG A 123 -8.66 -1.95 -7.11
CA ARG A 123 -8.41 -0.54 -7.42
C ARG A 123 -9.37 0.40 -6.70
N ARG A 124 -10.68 0.13 -6.77
CA ARG A 124 -11.71 0.95 -6.10
C ARG A 124 -11.52 0.99 -4.59
N TRP A 125 -11.24 -0.15 -3.98
CA TRP A 125 -11.00 -0.28 -2.55
C TRP A 125 -9.73 0.47 -2.12
N PHE A 126 -8.68 0.37 -2.94
CA PHE A 126 -7.39 0.97 -2.62
C PHE A 126 -7.32 2.47 -2.87
N VAL A 127 -8.25 3.08 -3.60
CA VAL A 127 -8.38 4.55 -3.63
C VAL A 127 -8.49 5.11 -2.21
N LEU A 128 -9.32 4.50 -1.36
CA LEU A 128 -9.47 4.96 0.03
C LEU A 128 -8.18 4.75 0.83
N ALA A 129 -7.52 3.61 0.68
CA ALA A 129 -6.26 3.33 1.37
C ALA A 129 -5.16 4.31 0.97
N GLU A 130 -5.01 4.57 -0.34
CA GLU A 130 -4.01 5.53 -0.86
C GLU A 130 -4.32 6.97 -0.43
N LEU A 131 -5.60 7.37 -0.34
CA LEU A 131 -5.99 8.68 0.17
C LEU A 131 -5.63 8.85 1.66
N LEU A 132 -5.86 7.82 2.47
CA LEU A 132 -5.44 7.83 3.88
C LEU A 132 -3.90 7.84 4.00
N GLY A 133 -3.21 7.04 3.19
CA GLY A 133 -1.74 7.03 3.13
C GLY A 133 -1.17 8.40 2.71
N LEU A 134 -1.80 9.05 1.72
CA LEU A 134 -1.44 10.40 1.28
C LEU A 134 -1.64 11.43 2.40
N ALA A 135 -2.81 11.40 3.05
CA ALA A 135 -3.09 12.29 4.18
C ALA A 135 -2.05 12.11 5.30
N TYR A 136 -1.75 10.87 5.67
CA TYR A 136 -0.70 10.58 6.64
C TYR A 136 0.66 11.13 6.19
N ALA A 137 1.09 10.83 4.96
CA ALA A 137 2.39 11.25 4.44
C ALA A 137 2.56 12.78 4.43
N VAL A 138 1.52 13.51 4.02
CA VAL A 138 1.50 14.99 4.05
C VAL A 138 1.59 15.51 5.48
N LEU A 139 0.80 14.96 6.40
CA LEU A 139 0.76 15.41 7.80
C LEU A 139 2.05 15.14 8.57
N VAL A 140 2.79 14.08 8.24
CA VAL A 140 4.11 13.80 8.82
C VAL A 140 5.27 14.46 8.06
N GLY A 141 4.97 15.18 6.94
CA GLY A 141 6.00 15.87 6.14
C GLY A 141 6.86 14.95 5.27
N SER A 142 6.40 13.73 4.96
CA SER A 142 7.15 12.78 4.12
C SER A 142 6.98 13.09 2.64
N ILE A 143 8.01 13.67 2.02
CA ILE A 143 8.01 13.97 0.57
C ILE A 143 7.92 12.67 -0.24
N PHE A 144 8.74 11.67 0.09
CA PHE A 144 8.72 10.40 -0.62
C PHE A 144 7.35 9.70 -0.49
N GLY A 145 6.81 9.60 0.73
CA GLY A 145 5.49 9.01 0.96
C GLY A 145 4.38 9.74 0.20
N THR A 146 4.45 11.07 0.14
CA THR A 146 3.50 11.90 -0.62
C THR A 146 3.57 11.59 -2.11
N LEU A 147 4.77 11.60 -2.71
CA LEU A 147 4.98 11.29 -4.13
C LEU A 147 4.56 9.85 -4.46
N PHE A 148 4.83 8.90 -3.57
CA PHE A 148 4.44 7.51 -3.74
C PHE A 148 2.92 7.36 -3.81
N ASN A 149 2.18 7.91 -2.86
CA ASN A 149 0.71 7.84 -2.85
C ASN A 149 0.09 8.60 -4.04
N ILE A 150 0.63 9.77 -4.43
CA ILE A 150 0.17 10.50 -5.62
C ILE A 150 0.38 9.66 -6.88
N SER A 151 1.55 9.05 -7.05
CA SER A 151 1.85 8.17 -8.18
C SER A 151 0.87 6.99 -8.24
N ASN A 152 0.58 6.37 -7.10
CA ASN A 152 -0.35 5.26 -6.99
C ASN A 152 -1.77 5.67 -7.36
N LEU A 153 -2.29 6.75 -6.79
CA LEU A 153 -3.60 7.30 -7.12
C LEU A 153 -3.71 7.65 -8.60
N THR A 154 -2.68 8.28 -9.16
CA THR A 154 -2.62 8.60 -10.59
C THR A 154 -2.73 7.32 -11.42
N SER A 155 -1.96 6.28 -11.09
CA SER A 155 -2.02 5.00 -11.80
C SER A 155 -3.40 4.35 -11.71
N ILE A 156 -4.01 4.35 -10.52
CA ILE A 156 -5.36 3.82 -10.28
C ILE A 156 -6.38 4.57 -11.16
N PHE A 157 -6.41 5.90 -11.08
CA PHE A 157 -7.40 6.71 -11.81
C PHE A 157 -7.21 6.62 -13.32
N VAL A 158 -5.97 6.66 -13.83
CA VAL A 158 -5.69 6.49 -15.26
C VAL A 158 -6.20 5.13 -15.74
N LYS A 159 -5.97 4.05 -14.96
CA LYS A 159 -6.45 2.73 -15.33
C LYS A 159 -7.97 2.62 -15.26
N MET A 160 -8.60 3.17 -14.22
CA MET A 160 -10.06 3.18 -14.09
C MET A 160 -10.72 3.97 -15.22
N TYR A 161 -10.13 5.09 -15.64
CA TYR A 161 -10.61 5.86 -16.77
C TYR A 161 -10.50 5.07 -18.08
N GLN A 162 -9.34 4.48 -18.37
CA GLN A 162 -9.10 3.68 -19.56
C GLN A 162 -10.00 2.43 -19.66
N ALA A 163 -10.30 1.82 -18.51
CA ALA A 163 -11.16 0.64 -18.43
C ALA A 163 -12.67 0.98 -18.33
N ASN A 164 -13.04 2.26 -18.36
CA ASN A 164 -14.41 2.73 -18.17
C ASN A 164 -15.05 2.25 -16.82
N GLU A 165 -14.22 2.15 -15.79
CA GLU A 165 -14.58 1.66 -14.45
C GLU A 165 -15.05 2.77 -13.50
N LEU A 166 -14.94 4.05 -13.90
CA LEU A 166 -15.40 5.18 -13.10
C LEU A 166 -16.92 5.15 -12.95
N PRO A 167 -17.46 5.49 -11.77
CA PRO A 167 -18.88 5.56 -11.57
C PRO A 167 -19.46 6.58 -12.55
N LYS A 168 -20.39 6.13 -13.39
CA LYS A 168 -21.17 7.06 -14.23
C LYS A 168 -22.07 7.83 -13.29
N PHE A 169 -21.75 9.09 -13.03
CA PHE A 169 -22.73 9.99 -12.43
C PHE A 169 -23.91 10.07 -13.38
N SER A 170 -25.00 9.37 -13.04
CA SER A 170 -26.28 9.60 -13.71
C SER A 170 -26.64 11.07 -13.47
N ARG A 171 -26.57 11.87 -14.51
CA ARG A 171 -27.27 13.16 -14.52
C ARG A 171 -28.74 12.81 -14.53
N THR A 172 -29.34 12.70 -13.36
CA THR A 172 -30.78 12.82 -13.20
C THR A 172 -31.09 14.29 -13.49
N GLY A 173 -31.58 14.54 -14.72
CA GLY A 173 -32.24 15.78 -15.09
C GLY A 173 -33.59 15.86 -14.44
#